data_8357f7425b0895132b711bb7b74af2a7
#
_entry.id   8357f7425b0895132b711bb7b74af2a7
#
_cell.length_a   1.000
_cell.length_b   1.000
_cell.length_c   1.000
_cell.angle_alpha   90.00
_cell.angle_beta   90.00
_cell.angle_gamma   90.00
#
_symmetry.space_group_name_H-M   'P 1'
#
loop_
_entity.id
_entity.type
_entity.pdbx_description
1 polymer ?
#
loop_
_entity_poly.entity_id
_entity_poly.type
_entity_poly.pdbx_seq_one_letter_code
_entity_poly.pdbx_strand_id
1 'polypeptide(L)'
;MRLIIIRNDNNSHSQINKGKEKDIMKKIAILGIILTFFTNLSFAAEVNVFSARHYDSDIQLYKKFTEKTGIKVNVVSGKDKALQKRIIEEGDDSKADIYITADAGRLGEFDAKGMFQNSMTSAIKAAVPKNFRSTNWTGIAKRARIMYYSPERVTANELNGMTYEGLADPKWKGRVVIRKSNNIYNQSLVASLVKNNGKKSTCEWSKGVVANMARDSKGNDRAQILAVAAGEADLAVANTYYLALMLSGQKGEEQQAAAKKVLPFFPNQGDRGT
;
A
#
# COMPACT_ATOMS: atom_id res chain seq x y z
N MET A 1 -42.31 25.44 34.84
CA MET A 1 -43.47 26.21 35.37
C MET A 1 -43.22 26.57 36.83
N ARG A 2 -42.80 27.81 37.07
CA ARG A 2 -43.13 28.66 38.24
C ARG A 2 -42.44 29.99 38.05
N LEU A 3 -43.24 30.94 37.71
CA LEU A 3 -43.04 32.38 37.70
C LEU A 3 -43.00 32.87 39.15
N ILE A 4 -42.01 33.70 39.53
CA ILE A 4 -42.13 34.57 40.71
C ILE A 4 -41.83 35.96 40.21
N ILE A 5 -42.90 36.75 40.23
CA ILE A 5 -42.93 38.18 40.09
C ILE A 5 -42.74 38.75 41.50
N ILE A 6 -41.77 39.66 41.70
CA ILE A 6 -41.76 40.60 42.82
C ILE A 6 -41.67 42.00 42.26
N ARG A 7 -42.67 42.76 42.66
CA ARG A 7 -42.99 44.17 42.33
C ARG A 7 -42.12 45.09 43.19
N ASN A 8 -41.48 46.03 42.58
CA ASN A 8 -41.46 47.45 42.69
C ASN A 8 -41.48 48.09 44.10
N ASP A 9 -40.51 48.99 44.31
CA ASP A 9 -40.87 50.42 44.57
C ASP A 9 -39.60 51.28 44.73
N ASN A 10 -39.66 52.34 43.96
CA ASN A 10 -39.23 53.73 44.22
C ASN A 10 -37.76 54.18 44.10
N ASN A 11 -37.60 54.88 42.99
CA ASN A 11 -37.19 56.29 42.85
C ASN A 11 -36.23 56.88 43.92
N SER A 12 -35.01 57.04 43.53
CA SER A 12 -34.19 58.26 43.60
C SER A 12 -32.69 57.89 43.45
N HIS A 13 -32.07 58.36 42.40
CA HIS A 13 -30.65 58.70 42.19
C HIS A 13 -30.28 58.56 40.72
N SER A 14 -30.87 59.45 39.96
CA SER A 14 -30.56 59.61 38.53
C SER A 14 -29.41 60.62 38.37
N GLN A 15 -28.20 60.27 38.50
CA GLN A 15 -27.05 60.97 37.85
C GLN A 15 -25.71 60.28 37.97
N ILE A 16 -25.53 59.23 38.79
CA ILE A 16 -24.21 58.63 39.03
C ILE A 16 -23.97 57.33 38.15
N ASN A 17 -24.99 56.84 37.43
CA ASN A 17 -24.93 55.52 36.80
C ASN A 17 -24.55 55.51 35.31
N LYS A 18 -24.57 56.65 34.61
CA LYS A 18 -24.29 56.69 33.17
C LYS A 18 -22.81 56.42 32.82
N GLY A 19 -21.89 56.71 33.73
CA GLY A 19 -20.45 56.44 33.54
C GLY A 19 -20.10 54.95 33.73
N LYS A 20 -20.69 54.32 34.76
CA LYS A 20 -20.43 52.91 35.06
C LYS A 20 -21.08 51.96 34.05
N GLU A 21 -22.27 52.27 33.53
CA GLU A 21 -22.91 51.46 32.49
C GLU A 21 -22.16 51.50 31.16
N LYS A 22 -21.60 52.65 30.76
CA LYS A 22 -20.75 52.77 29.56
C LYS A 22 -19.44 51.97 29.69
N ASP A 23 -18.88 51.94 30.90
CA ASP A 23 -17.65 51.18 31.16
C ASP A 23 -17.92 49.66 31.21
N ILE A 24 -19.06 49.25 31.79
CA ILE A 24 -19.49 47.85 31.78
C ILE A 24 -19.84 47.37 30.36
N MET A 25 -20.55 48.19 29.57
CA MET A 25 -20.85 47.85 28.17
C MET A 25 -19.59 47.81 27.31
N LYS A 26 -18.59 48.69 27.52
CA LYS A 26 -17.30 48.59 26.85
C LYS A 26 -16.52 47.33 27.24
N LYS A 27 -16.53 46.94 28.50
CA LYS A 27 -15.89 45.69 28.97
C LYS A 27 -16.60 44.45 28.46
N ILE A 28 -17.91 44.45 28.34
CA ILE A 28 -18.71 43.36 27.74
C ILE A 28 -18.46 43.31 26.23
N ALA A 29 -18.38 44.43 25.52
CA ALA A 29 -18.07 44.50 24.10
C ALA A 29 -16.63 44.00 23.80
N ILE A 30 -15.65 44.35 24.64
CA ILE A 30 -14.25 43.90 24.52
C ILE A 30 -14.17 42.39 24.84
N LEU A 31 -14.89 41.89 25.85
CA LEU A 31 -14.96 40.46 26.17
C LEU A 31 -15.66 39.66 25.05
N GLY A 32 -16.70 40.22 24.43
CA GLY A 32 -17.37 39.64 23.27
C GLY A 32 -16.49 39.57 22.04
N ILE A 33 -15.67 40.59 21.78
CA ILE A 33 -14.68 40.59 20.67
C ILE A 33 -13.54 39.61 20.94
N ILE A 34 -13.07 39.44 22.17
CA ILE A 34 -12.06 38.45 22.55
C ILE A 34 -12.61 37.02 22.39
N LEU A 35 -13.87 36.79 22.75
CA LEU A 35 -14.52 35.46 22.63
C LEU A 35 -14.72 35.06 21.15
N THR A 36 -14.95 36.02 20.24
CA THR A 36 -15.09 35.75 18.81
C THR A 36 -13.76 35.46 18.12
N PHE A 37 -12.61 35.87 18.68
CA PHE A 37 -11.29 35.57 18.16
C PHE A 37 -10.78 34.13 18.51
N PHE A 38 -11.40 33.49 19.53
CA PHE A 38 -11.02 32.14 19.95
C PHE A 38 -11.75 31.02 19.19
N THR A 39 -12.72 31.31 18.33
CA THR A 39 -13.56 30.31 17.67
C THR A 39 -12.99 29.74 16.36
N ASN A 40 -11.77 30.11 15.93
CA ASN A 40 -11.15 29.60 14.70
C ASN A 40 -9.79 28.94 14.91
N LEU A 41 -9.55 28.31 16.06
CA LEU A 41 -8.55 27.27 16.15
C LEU A 41 -9.14 25.99 15.53
N SER A 42 -9.43 26.05 14.22
CA SER A 42 -9.63 24.85 13.43
C SER A 42 -8.28 24.13 13.41
N PHE A 43 -8.09 23.16 14.31
CA PHE A 43 -7.01 22.20 14.12
C PHE A 43 -7.25 21.59 12.74
N ALA A 44 -6.37 21.91 11.79
CA ALA A 44 -6.43 21.28 10.49
C ALA A 44 -6.40 19.77 10.71
N ALA A 45 -7.47 19.09 10.32
CA ALA A 45 -7.51 17.64 10.45
C ALA A 45 -6.29 17.05 9.72
N GLU A 46 -5.67 16.05 10.32
CA GLU A 46 -4.54 15.37 9.72
C GLU A 46 -4.73 13.86 9.72
N VAL A 47 -4.04 13.20 8.80
CA VAL A 47 -3.99 11.74 8.71
C VAL A 47 -2.54 11.30 8.59
N ASN A 48 -2.16 10.31 9.39
CA ASN A 48 -0.80 9.78 9.48
C ASN A 48 -0.72 8.47 8.71
N VAL A 49 0.03 8.48 7.60
CA VAL A 49 0.20 7.34 6.69
C VAL A 49 1.55 6.69 6.93
N PHE A 50 1.56 5.49 7.47
CA PHE A 50 2.77 4.66 7.61
C PHE A 50 2.93 3.83 6.35
N SER A 51 3.92 4.15 5.52
CA SER A 51 4.04 3.61 4.17
C SER A 51 5.37 2.91 3.91
N ALA A 52 5.28 1.65 3.49
CA ALA A 52 6.41 0.92 2.91
C ALA A 52 6.60 1.20 1.40
N ARG A 53 5.81 2.09 0.83
CA ARG A 53 5.90 2.56 -0.56
C ARG A 53 6.65 3.89 -0.60
N HIS A 54 7.29 4.15 -1.75
CA HIS A 54 8.17 5.32 -1.93
C HIS A 54 8.13 5.84 -3.38
N TYR A 55 6.95 5.81 -4.01
CA TYR A 55 6.78 6.28 -5.39
C TYR A 55 6.28 7.72 -5.41
N ASP A 56 6.79 8.52 -6.35
CA ASP A 56 6.36 9.92 -6.55
C ASP A 56 4.84 10.03 -6.82
N SER A 57 4.26 9.00 -7.45
CA SER A 57 2.81 8.91 -7.66
C SER A 57 2.01 8.89 -6.35
N ASP A 58 2.55 8.31 -5.29
CA ASP A 58 1.89 8.28 -3.98
C ASP A 58 1.92 9.68 -3.36
N ILE A 59 3.04 10.41 -3.47
CA ILE A 59 3.16 11.79 -2.99
C ILE A 59 2.17 12.71 -3.70
N GLN A 60 2.05 12.58 -5.02
CA GLN A 60 1.08 13.35 -5.81
C GLN A 60 -0.37 13.05 -5.40
N LEU A 61 -0.68 11.78 -5.06
CA LEU A 61 -2.00 11.38 -4.60
C LEU A 61 -2.33 12.02 -3.24
N TYR A 62 -1.39 12.01 -2.31
CA TYR A 62 -1.56 12.66 -0.99
C TYR A 62 -1.76 14.17 -1.12
N LYS A 63 -0.99 14.83 -2.01
CA LYS A 63 -1.16 16.26 -2.29
C LYS A 63 -2.57 16.55 -2.82
N LYS A 64 -3.04 15.81 -3.82
CA LYS A 64 -4.41 15.95 -4.36
C LYS A 64 -5.49 15.72 -3.30
N PHE A 65 -5.28 14.79 -2.38
CA PHE A 65 -6.20 14.56 -1.28
C PHE A 65 -6.26 15.78 -0.36
N THR A 66 -5.10 16.31 0.06
CA THR A 66 -5.04 17.52 0.89
C THR A 66 -5.67 18.73 0.20
N GLU A 67 -5.41 18.94 -1.09
CA GLU A 67 -6.00 20.04 -1.88
C GLU A 67 -7.54 19.93 -1.95
N LYS A 68 -8.06 18.70 -2.04
CA LYS A 68 -9.50 18.46 -2.14
C LYS A 68 -10.24 18.55 -0.80
N THR A 69 -9.59 18.20 0.29
CA THR A 69 -10.26 17.98 1.60
C THR A 69 -9.85 18.96 2.68
N GLY A 70 -8.72 19.66 2.51
CA GLY A 70 -8.08 20.46 3.56
C GLY A 70 -7.36 19.59 4.62
N ILE A 71 -7.46 18.26 4.55
CA ILE A 71 -6.83 17.34 5.51
C ILE A 71 -5.36 17.14 5.17
N LYS A 72 -4.48 17.44 6.11
CA LYS A 72 -3.03 17.24 5.94
C LYS A 72 -2.67 15.76 5.99
N VAL A 73 -1.83 15.30 5.05
CA VAL A 73 -1.28 13.95 5.07
C VAL A 73 0.16 13.98 5.58
N ASN A 74 0.41 13.34 6.70
CA ASN A 74 1.74 13.12 7.26
C ASN A 74 2.21 11.71 6.88
N VAL A 75 3.38 11.58 6.23
CA VAL A 75 3.89 10.29 5.76
C VAL A 75 5.10 9.86 6.57
N VAL A 76 5.00 8.69 7.19
CA VAL A 76 6.12 7.98 7.83
C VAL A 76 6.56 6.86 6.91
N SER A 77 7.67 7.04 6.23
CA SER A 77 8.23 6.05 5.31
C SER A 77 9.19 5.10 6.03
N GLY A 78 9.16 3.81 5.65
CA GLY A 78 10.06 2.83 6.25
C GLY A 78 10.00 1.46 5.60
N LYS A 79 10.87 0.55 6.07
CA LYS A 79 10.78 -0.87 5.70
C LYS A 79 9.54 -1.47 6.32
N ASP A 80 8.83 -2.27 5.56
CA ASP A 80 7.56 -2.89 5.90
C ASP A 80 7.54 -3.54 7.30
N LYS A 81 8.49 -4.44 7.56
CA LYS A 81 8.60 -5.10 8.88
C LYS A 81 8.91 -4.14 10.03
N ALA A 82 9.67 -3.07 9.77
CA ALA A 82 10.00 -2.08 10.79
C ALA A 82 8.78 -1.22 11.15
N LEU A 83 7.98 -0.83 10.15
CA LEU A 83 6.73 -0.11 10.38
C LEU A 83 5.71 -0.96 11.14
N GLN A 84 5.55 -2.24 10.75
CA GLN A 84 4.69 -3.17 11.47
C GLN A 84 5.12 -3.34 12.94
N LYS A 85 6.42 -3.57 13.16
CA LYS A 85 6.97 -3.71 14.51
C LYS A 85 6.68 -2.47 15.35
N ARG A 86 6.94 -1.28 14.78
CA ARG A 86 6.69 0.00 15.45
C ARG A 86 5.22 0.15 15.84
N ILE A 87 4.27 -0.08 14.93
CA ILE A 87 2.83 0.03 15.21
C ILE A 87 2.42 -0.94 16.34
N ILE A 88 2.95 -2.17 16.33
CA ILE A 88 2.65 -3.16 17.37
C ILE A 88 3.22 -2.73 18.73
N GLU A 89 4.44 -2.20 18.76
CA GLU A 89 5.12 -1.75 19.99
C GLU A 89 4.49 -0.51 20.59
N GLU A 90 4.02 0.42 19.74
CA GLU A 90 3.29 1.62 20.16
C GLU A 90 1.87 1.29 20.65
N GLY A 91 1.25 0.20 20.18
CA GLY A 91 -0.10 -0.22 20.58
C GLY A 91 -1.13 0.90 20.39
N ASP A 92 -1.91 1.18 21.43
CA ASP A 92 -2.95 2.22 21.42
C ASP A 92 -2.40 3.65 21.32
N ASP A 93 -1.11 3.85 21.61
CA ASP A 93 -0.43 5.15 21.47
C ASP A 93 0.07 5.40 20.04
N SER A 94 -0.07 4.43 19.14
CA SER A 94 0.36 4.57 17.75
C SER A 94 -0.35 5.72 17.05
N LYS A 95 0.43 6.51 16.33
CA LYS A 95 -0.10 7.59 15.49
C LYS A 95 -0.45 7.15 14.08
N ALA A 96 -0.35 5.86 13.78
CA ALA A 96 -0.64 5.33 12.45
C ALA A 96 -2.17 5.25 12.22
N ASP A 97 -2.71 6.14 11.42
CA ASP A 97 -4.11 6.08 10.96
C ASP A 97 -4.27 5.12 9.78
N ILE A 98 -3.27 5.10 8.88
CA ILE A 98 -3.27 4.26 7.68
C ILE A 98 -1.91 3.56 7.54
N TYR A 99 -1.94 2.25 7.32
CA TYR A 99 -0.76 1.47 6.96
C TYR A 99 -0.82 1.01 5.50
N ILE A 100 0.21 1.34 4.71
CA ILE A 100 0.32 0.97 3.29
C ILE A 100 1.52 0.05 3.08
N THR A 101 1.26 -1.12 2.53
CA THR A 101 2.28 -2.12 2.20
C THR A 101 2.17 -2.58 0.75
N ALA A 102 3.20 -3.29 0.29
CA ALA A 102 3.32 -3.72 -1.10
C ALA A 102 2.58 -5.02 -1.44
N ASP A 103 2.04 -5.75 -0.47
CA ASP A 103 1.46 -7.08 -0.70
C ASP A 103 0.32 -7.41 0.27
N ALA A 104 -0.76 -8.01 -0.25
CA ALA A 104 -1.93 -8.41 0.54
C ALA A 104 -1.60 -9.45 1.63
N GLY A 105 -0.58 -10.29 1.44
CA GLY A 105 -0.11 -11.22 2.47
C GLY A 105 0.34 -10.52 3.74
N ARG A 106 0.93 -9.34 3.62
CA ARG A 106 1.29 -8.50 4.79
C ARG A 106 0.06 -7.93 5.48
N LEU A 107 -0.94 -7.51 4.71
CA LEU A 107 -2.20 -7.03 5.28
C LEU A 107 -2.91 -8.15 6.03
N GLY A 108 -2.99 -9.37 5.46
CA GLY A 108 -3.59 -10.52 6.12
C GLY A 108 -2.85 -10.95 7.40
N GLU A 109 -1.51 -10.91 7.41
CA GLU A 109 -0.71 -11.16 8.60
C GLU A 109 -1.01 -10.15 9.73
N PHE A 110 -1.15 -8.88 9.37
CA PHE A 110 -1.39 -7.79 10.32
C PHE A 110 -2.84 -7.78 10.81
N ASP A 111 -3.79 -8.09 9.93
CA ASP A 111 -5.21 -8.26 10.24
C ASP A 111 -5.46 -9.43 11.20
N ALA A 112 -4.76 -10.56 11.02
CA ALA A 112 -4.83 -11.72 11.91
C ALA A 112 -4.35 -11.43 13.35
N LYS A 113 -3.59 -10.36 13.54
CA LYS A 113 -3.17 -9.86 14.86
C LYS A 113 -4.15 -8.84 15.46
N GLY A 114 -5.29 -8.58 14.80
CA GLY A 114 -6.28 -7.60 15.25
C GLY A 114 -5.84 -6.14 15.14
N MET A 115 -4.84 -5.84 14.30
CA MET A 115 -4.26 -4.49 14.18
C MET A 115 -5.07 -3.54 13.29
N PHE A 116 -6.12 -4.01 12.65
CA PHE A 116 -7.00 -3.20 11.82
C PHE A 116 -8.41 -3.13 12.37
N GLN A 117 -9.04 -1.98 12.23
CA GLN A 117 -10.47 -1.82 12.44
C GLN A 117 -11.25 -1.95 11.12
N ASN A 118 -12.57 -2.09 11.23
CA ASN A 118 -13.43 -2.12 10.04
C ASN A 118 -13.35 -0.79 9.28
N SER A 119 -12.88 -0.85 8.04
CA SER A 119 -12.73 0.30 7.15
C SER A 119 -13.65 0.24 5.92
N MET A 120 -14.57 -0.74 5.83
CA MET A 120 -15.30 -1.07 4.63
C MET A 120 -16.52 -0.17 4.42
N THR A 121 -16.34 0.89 3.64
CA THR A 121 -17.40 1.82 3.22
C THR A 121 -18.12 1.36 1.95
N SER A 122 -19.29 1.95 1.66
CA SER A 122 -20.00 1.75 0.38
C SER A 122 -19.17 2.19 -0.82
N ALA A 123 -18.41 3.28 -0.69
CA ALA A 123 -17.51 3.78 -1.74
C ALA A 123 -16.39 2.77 -2.06
N ILE A 124 -15.76 2.18 -1.05
CA ILE A 124 -14.74 1.14 -1.25
C ILE A 124 -15.37 -0.11 -1.88
N LYS A 125 -16.55 -0.52 -1.44
CA LYS A 125 -17.27 -1.66 -2.02
C LYS A 125 -17.59 -1.48 -3.50
N ALA A 126 -17.94 -0.26 -3.90
CA ALA A 126 -18.22 0.08 -5.29
C ALA A 126 -16.94 0.14 -6.16
N ALA A 127 -15.82 0.65 -5.60
CA ALA A 127 -14.60 0.89 -6.35
C ALA A 127 -13.67 -0.33 -6.43
N VAL A 128 -13.68 -1.23 -5.43
CA VAL A 128 -12.73 -2.34 -5.32
C VAL A 128 -13.44 -3.68 -5.37
N PRO A 129 -13.10 -4.59 -6.32
CA PRO A 129 -13.68 -5.92 -6.41
C PRO A 129 -13.50 -6.73 -5.11
N LYS A 130 -14.45 -7.62 -4.80
CA LYS A 130 -14.50 -8.40 -3.55
C LYS A 130 -13.22 -9.19 -3.26
N ASN A 131 -12.57 -9.72 -4.29
CA ASN A 131 -11.33 -10.51 -4.17
C ASN A 131 -10.08 -9.66 -3.86
N PHE A 132 -10.17 -8.32 -3.89
CA PHE A 132 -9.08 -7.40 -3.56
C PHE A 132 -9.33 -6.58 -2.28
N ARG A 133 -10.28 -7.00 -1.45
CA ARG A 133 -10.59 -6.34 -0.17
C ARG A 133 -11.06 -7.35 0.87
N SER A 134 -10.90 -7.00 2.13
CA SER A 134 -11.55 -7.65 3.28
C SER A 134 -12.45 -6.66 4.01
N THR A 135 -12.89 -7.00 5.21
CA THR A 135 -13.61 -6.07 6.09
C THR A 135 -12.70 -4.93 6.57
N ASN A 136 -11.42 -5.21 6.76
CA ASN A 136 -10.50 -4.34 7.48
C ASN A 136 -9.39 -3.74 6.59
N TRP A 137 -9.25 -4.19 5.36
CA TRP A 137 -8.26 -3.66 4.42
C TRP A 137 -8.75 -3.69 2.97
N THR A 138 -8.12 -2.89 2.11
CA THR A 138 -8.43 -2.82 0.68
C THR A 138 -7.17 -2.72 -0.19
N GLY A 139 -7.20 -3.35 -1.36
CA GLY A 139 -6.19 -3.17 -2.39
C GLY A 139 -6.39 -1.85 -3.14
N ILE A 140 -5.31 -1.08 -3.30
CA ILE A 140 -5.31 0.18 -4.05
C ILE A 140 -4.67 0.05 -5.44
N ALA A 141 -3.91 -1.04 -5.66
CA ALA A 141 -3.29 -1.36 -6.95
C ALA A 141 -3.12 -2.87 -7.06
N LYS A 142 -3.09 -3.38 -8.28
CA LYS A 142 -2.80 -4.80 -8.57
C LYS A 142 -1.61 -4.92 -9.50
N ARG A 143 -0.91 -6.06 -9.42
CA ARG A 143 0.16 -6.48 -10.30
C ARG A 143 0.07 -7.98 -10.52
N ALA A 144 0.63 -8.47 -11.61
CA ALA A 144 0.85 -9.89 -11.80
C ALA A 144 2.32 -10.24 -11.50
N ARG A 145 2.55 -11.44 -10.98
CA ARG A 145 3.86 -12.07 -10.89
C ARG A 145 3.94 -13.06 -12.04
N ILE A 146 4.77 -12.80 -13.03
CA ILE A 146 4.79 -13.50 -14.31
C ILE A 146 6.18 -14.09 -14.60
N MET A 147 6.30 -14.77 -15.71
CA MET A 147 7.57 -15.21 -16.26
C MET A 147 8.10 -14.19 -17.26
N TYR A 148 9.41 -14.13 -17.37
CA TYR A 148 10.13 -13.39 -18.39
C TYR A 148 11.10 -14.34 -19.06
N TYR A 149 11.24 -14.23 -20.37
CA TYR A 149 12.08 -15.16 -21.13
C TYR A 149 12.90 -14.44 -22.19
N SER A 150 13.99 -15.07 -22.62
CA SER A 150 14.77 -14.67 -23.78
C SER A 150 14.15 -15.26 -25.05
N PRO A 151 13.66 -14.45 -26.01
CA PRO A 151 13.11 -14.98 -27.25
C PRO A 151 14.17 -15.62 -28.16
N GLU A 152 15.46 -15.37 -27.89
CA GLU A 152 16.57 -15.99 -28.63
C GLU A 152 16.87 -17.42 -28.15
N ARG A 153 16.48 -17.77 -26.91
CA ARG A 153 16.84 -19.05 -26.26
C ARG A 153 15.65 -19.91 -25.85
N VAL A 154 14.43 -19.32 -25.88
CA VAL A 154 13.19 -20.03 -25.55
C VAL A 154 12.21 -19.84 -26.70
N THR A 155 11.79 -20.95 -27.28
CA THR A 155 10.85 -20.96 -28.40
C THR A 155 9.40 -20.85 -27.94
N ALA A 156 8.51 -20.42 -28.84
CA ALA A 156 7.07 -20.40 -28.56
C ALA A 156 6.52 -21.81 -28.22
N ASN A 157 7.07 -22.87 -28.84
CA ASN A 157 6.70 -24.25 -28.55
C ASN A 157 7.05 -24.67 -27.11
N GLU A 158 8.19 -24.24 -26.56
CA GLU A 158 8.56 -24.54 -25.17
C GLU A 158 7.62 -23.85 -24.16
N LEU A 159 7.04 -22.72 -24.54
CA LEU A 159 6.08 -21.96 -23.71
C LEU A 159 4.63 -22.38 -23.92
N ASN A 160 4.33 -23.15 -24.96
CA ASN A 160 2.95 -23.56 -25.22
C ASN A 160 2.39 -24.38 -24.05
N GLY A 161 1.27 -23.92 -23.48
CA GLY A 161 0.67 -24.52 -22.29
C GLY A 161 1.48 -24.37 -21.01
N MET A 162 2.52 -23.51 -21.00
CA MET A 162 3.35 -23.30 -19.81
C MET A 162 2.57 -22.71 -18.65
N THR A 163 2.71 -23.35 -17.49
CA THR A 163 2.11 -22.95 -16.22
C THR A 163 3.19 -22.62 -15.19
N TYR A 164 2.80 -22.08 -14.05
CA TYR A 164 3.74 -21.95 -12.92
C TYR A 164 4.28 -23.31 -12.49
N GLU A 165 3.44 -24.32 -12.50
CA GLU A 165 3.81 -25.71 -12.17
C GLU A 165 4.87 -26.24 -13.12
N GLY A 166 4.80 -25.86 -14.39
CA GLY A 166 5.76 -26.24 -15.41
C GLY A 166 7.20 -25.72 -15.19
N LEU A 167 7.42 -24.75 -14.30
CA LEU A 167 8.77 -24.32 -13.91
C LEU A 167 9.58 -25.44 -13.23
N ALA A 168 8.91 -26.44 -12.67
CA ALA A 168 9.56 -27.60 -12.05
C ALA A 168 9.94 -28.72 -13.04
N ASP A 169 9.54 -28.59 -14.33
CA ASP A 169 9.89 -29.57 -15.37
C ASP A 169 11.42 -29.62 -15.56
N PRO A 170 12.05 -30.80 -15.55
CA PRO A 170 13.49 -30.97 -15.76
C PRO A 170 14.06 -30.37 -17.07
N LYS A 171 13.21 -30.09 -18.07
CA LYS A 171 13.65 -29.43 -19.32
C LYS A 171 14.20 -28.01 -19.05
N TRP A 172 13.88 -27.43 -17.91
CA TRP A 172 14.35 -26.10 -17.47
C TRP A 172 15.60 -26.16 -16.60
N LYS A 173 16.25 -27.31 -16.46
CA LYS A 173 17.47 -27.48 -15.63
C LYS A 173 18.56 -26.49 -16.02
N GLY A 174 19.01 -25.67 -15.05
CA GLY A 174 20.05 -24.66 -15.26
C GLY A 174 19.55 -23.41 -16.04
N ARG A 175 18.22 -23.25 -16.23
CA ARG A 175 17.65 -22.20 -17.09
C ARG A 175 16.76 -21.21 -16.37
N VAL A 176 16.47 -21.39 -15.07
CA VAL A 176 15.52 -20.58 -14.29
C VAL A 176 16.25 -19.71 -13.29
N VAL A 177 15.82 -18.46 -13.16
CA VAL A 177 16.22 -17.59 -12.05
C VAL A 177 14.99 -17.01 -11.34
N ILE A 178 15.07 -17.00 -10.02
CA ILE A 178 14.04 -16.46 -9.15
C ILE A 178 14.70 -15.86 -7.91
N ARG A 179 14.13 -14.79 -7.35
CA ARG A 179 14.66 -14.16 -6.15
C ARG A 179 14.49 -15.06 -4.90
N LYS A 180 15.12 -14.67 -3.79
CA LYS A 180 15.09 -15.43 -2.53
C LYS A 180 13.67 -15.72 -2.03
N SER A 181 13.46 -16.90 -1.46
CA SER A 181 12.17 -17.40 -0.93
C SER A 181 11.62 -16.58 0.25
N ASN A 182 12.49 -15.89 0.99
CA ASN A 182 12.06 -15.01 2.10
C ASN A 182 11.41 -13.69 1.64
N ASN A 183 11.34 -13.46 0.33
CA ASN A 183 10.66 -12.29 -0.21
C ASN A 183 9.15 -12.52 -0.30
N ILE A 184 8.37 -11.51 0.12
CA ILE A 184 6.90 -11.59 0.16
C ILE A 184 6.28 -11.97 -1.19
N TYR A 185 6.84 -11.53 -2.33
CA TYR A 185 6.27 -11.85 -3.65
C TYR A 185 6.38 -13.34 -3.99
N ASN A 186 7.49 -14.00 -3.62
CA ASN A 186 7.62 -15.45 -3.75
C ASN A 186 6.73 -16.19 -2.75
N GLN A 187 6.63 -15.68 -1.52
CA GLN A 187 5.73 -16.25 -0.52
C GLN A 187 4.28 -16.20 -0.99
N SER A 188 3.83 -15.11 -1.60
CA SER A 188 2.48 -14.98 -2.17
C SER A 188 2.24 -15.94 -3.35
N LEU A 189 3.24 -16.13 -4.23
CA LEU A 189 3.17 -17.13 -5.30
C LEU A 189 3.04 -18.54 -4.73
N VAL A 190 3.90 -18.91 -3.80
CA VAL A 190 3.86 -20.22 -3.12
C VAL A 190 2.53 -20.43 -2.40
N ALA A 191 2.01 -19.41 -1.69
CA ALA A 191 0.72 -19.47 -1.02
C ALA A 191 -0.43 -19.71 -2.01
N SER A 192 -0.39 -19.08 -3.20
CA SER A 192 -1.35 -19.33 -4.27
C SER A 192 -1.28 -20.77 -4.77
N LEU A 193 -0.09 -21.31 -4.98
CA LEU A 193 0.09 -22.71 -5.38
C LEU A 193 -0.36 -23.68 -4.30
N VAL A 194 -0.09 -23.40 -3.02
CA VAL A 194 -0.60 -24.22 -1.90
C VAL A 194 -2.12 -24.23 -1.89
N LYS A 195 -2.76 -23.09 -2.11
CA LYS A 195 -4.23 -22.98 -2.14
C LYS A 195 -4.84 -23.79 -3.29
N ASN A 196 -4.23 -23.78 -4.45
CA ASN A 196 -4.76 -24.41 -5.65
C ASN A 196 -4.37 -25.90 -5.79
N ASN A 197 -3.15 -26.27 -5.41
CA ASN A 197 -2.55 -27.57 -5.67
C ASN A 197 -2.29 -28.39 -4.39
N GLY A 198 -2.46 -27.77 -3.22
CA GLY A 198 -2.16 -28.38 -1.92
C GLY A 198 -0.66 -28.29 -1.54
N LYS A 199 -0.42 -28.48 -0.26
CA LYS A 199 0.93 -28.31 0.35
C LYS A 199 1.96 -29.28 -0.22
N LYS A 200 1.58 -30.58 -0.38
CA LYS A 200 2.50 -31.64 -0.85
C LYS A 200 3.00 -31.35 -2.26
N SER A 201 2.08 -31.10 -3.21
CA SER A 201 2.43 -30.79 -4.61
C SER A 201 3.27 -29.53 -4.74
N THR A 202 2.96 -28.49 -3.95
CA THR A 202 3.73 -27.25 -3.93
C THR A 202 5.12 -27.45 -3.35
N CYS A 203 5.30 -28.36 -2.39
CA CYS A 203 6.62 -28.70 -1.86
C CYS A 203 7.47 -29.37 -2.94
N GLU A 204 6.94 -30.36 -3.68
CA GLU A 204 7.64 -31.00 -4.79
C GLU A 204 7.95 -30.01 -5.92
N TRP A 205 6.99 -29.15 -6.29
CA TRP A 205 7.23 -28.06 -7.21
C TRP A 205 8.42 -27.17 -6.78
N SER A 206 8.47 -26.78 -5.51
CA SER A 206 9.55 -25.93 -4.99
C SER A 206 10.91 -26.61 -5.12
N LYS A 207 10.99 -27.92 -4.87
CA LYS A 207 12.23 -28.71 -5.07
C LYS A 207 12.63 -28.73 -6.55
N GLY A 208 11.67 -28.95 -7.46
CA GLY A 208 11.90 -28.94 -8.91
C GLY A 208 12.40 -27.58 -9.41
N VAL A 209 11.77 -26.47 -8.96
CA VAL A 209 12.25 -25.14 -9.31
C VAL A 209 13.67 -24.88 -8.81
N VAL A 210 14.02 -25.32 -7.59
CA VAL A 210 15.38 -25.19 -7.07
C VAL A 210 16.38 -26.01 -7.90
N ALA A 211 16.01 -27.22 -8.30
CA ALA A 211 16.85 -28.08 -9.17
C ALA A 211 17.06 -27.47 -10.56
N ASN A 212 16.13 -26.64 -11.03
CA ASN A 212 16.18 -25.99 -12.35
C ASN A 212 16.85 -24.60 -12.32
N MET A 213 17.27 -24.13 -11.14
CA MET A 213 17.91 -22.81 -11.04
C MET A 213 19.27 -22.78 -11.74
N ALA A 214 19.50 -21.72 -12.53
CA ALA A 214 20.79 -21.47 -13.20
C ALA A 214 21.87 -21.04 -12.20
N ARG A 215 21.47 -20.49 -11.07
CA ARG A 215 22.34 -20.01 -9.99
C ARG A 215 21.57 -19.83 -8.70
N ASP A 216 22.30 -19.66 -7.61
CA ASP A 216 21.71 -19.28 -6.32
C ASP A 216 20.88 -17.99 -6.42
N SER A 217 19.80 -17.94 -5.66
CA SER A 217 18.92 -16.77 -5.62
C SER A 217 19.63 -15.54 -5.07
N LYS A 218 19.78 -14.51 -5.88
CA LYS A 218 20.37 -13.22 -5.50
C LYS A 218 19.61 -12.06 -6.13
N GLY A 219 19.69 -10.89 -5.51
CA GLY A 219 19.09 -9.65 -6.04
C GLY A 219 17.56 -9.58 -5.97
N ASN A 220 17.02 -8.51 -6.53
CA ASN A 220 15.58 -8.26 -6.65
C ASN A 220 15.01 -8.75 -7.99
N ASP A 221 13.75 -8.46 -8.28
CA ASP A 221 13.09 -8.88 -9.54
C ASP A 221 13.78 -8.30 -10.79
N ARG A 222 14.31 -7.06 -10.74
CA ARG A 222 15.10 -6.51 -11.87
C ARG A 222 16.36 -7.32 -12.12
N ALA A 223 17.03 -7.75 -11.06
CA ALA A 223 18.23 -8.58 -11.19
C ALA A 223 17.93 -9.94 -11.85
N GLN A 224 16.71 -10.48 -11.72
CA GLN A 224 16.31 -11.68 -12.43
C GLN A 224 16.09 -11.39 -13.93
N ILE A 225 15.42 -10.27 -14.27
CA ILE A 225 15.23 -9.85 -15.67
C ILE A 225 16.59 -9.57 -16.34
N LEU A 226 17.50 -8.89 -15.65
CA LEU A 226 18.85 -8.62 -16.14
C LEU A 226 19.65 -9.92 -16.37
N ALA A 227 19.51 -10.93 -15.51
CA ALA A 227 20.14 -12.21 -15.66
C ALA A 227 19.71 -12.93 -16.95
N VAL A 228 18.41 -12.86 -17.28
CA VAL A 228 17.90 -13.39 -18.57
C VAL A 228 18.44 -12.58 -19.74
N ALA A 229 18.45 -11.26 -19.65
CA ALA A 229 18.98 -10.39 -20.72
C ALA A 229 20.49 -10.62 -20.97
N ALA A 230 21.23 -10.97 -19.93
CA ALA A 230 22.68 -11.27 -19.98
C ALA A 230 23.01 -12.73 -20.37
N GLY A 231 22.02 -13.62 -20.49
CA GLY A 231 22.24 -15.03 -20.82
C GLY A 231 22.61 -15.93 -19.63
N GLU A 232 22.52 -15.44 -18.39
CA GLU A 232 22.74 -16.29 -17.21
C GLU A 232 21.60 -17.33 -17.01
N ALA A 233 20.43 -17.05 -17.55
CA ALA A 233 19.25 -17.93 -17.52
C ALA A 233 18.34 -17.64 -18.70
N ASP A 234 17.39 -18.52 -18.95
CA ASP A 234 16.43 -18.38 -20.04
C ASP A 234 15.06 -17.88 -19.56
N LEU A 235 14.71 -18.20 -18.31
CA LEU A 235 13.47 -17.82 -17.66
C LEU A 235 13.71 -17.10 -16.32
N ALA A 236 12.93 -16.06 -16.07
CA ALA A 236 12.88 -15.39 -14.78
C ALA A 236 11.45 -15.27 -14.26
N VAL A 237 11.25 -15.30 -12.95
CA VAL A 237 9.96 -14.97 -12.32
C VAL A 237 10.07 -13.60 -11.65
N ALA A 238 9.25 -12.64 -12.10
CA ALA A 238 9.26 -11.27 -11.60
C ALA A 238 7.87 -10.60 -11.73
N ASN A 239 7.67 -9.49 -11.02
CA ASN A 239 6.42 -8.73 -11.12
C ASN A 239 6.39 -7.85 -12.38
N THR A 240 5.21 -7.65 -12.94
CA THR A 240 4.98 -6.95 -14.22
C THR A 240 5.57 -5.56 -14.28
N TYR A 241 5.46 -4.77 -13.23
CA TYR A 241 5.90 -3.37 -13.23
C TYR A 241 7.42 -3.19 -13.32
N TYR A 242 8.22 -4.21 -13.01
CA TYR A 242 9.69 -4.08 -13.09
C TYR A 242 10.17 -3.95 -14.52
N LEU A 243 9.66 -4.76 -15.45
CA LEU A 243 10.00 -4.63 -16.88
C LEU A 243 9.53 -3.28 -17.42
N ALA A 244 8.28 -2.87 -17.12
CA ALA A 244 7.75 -1.58 -17.54
C ALA A 244 8.63 -0.41 -17.07
N LEU A 245 9.08 -0.45 -15.80
CA LEU A 245 9.97 0.56 -15.24
C LEU A 245 11.36 0.58 -15.91
N MET A 246 11.89 -0.57 -16.28
CA MET A 246 13.15 -0.64 -17.01
C MET A 246 13.00 -0.11 -18.44
N LEU A 247 11.93 -0.50 -19.15
CA LEU A 247 11.64 -0.02 -20.51
C LEU A 247 11.40 1.49 -20.59
N SER A 248 10.87 2.11 -19.54
CA SER A 248 10.65 3.57 -19.48
C SER A 248 11.96 4.39 -19.43
N GLY A 249 13.10 3.77 -19.25
CA GLY A 249 14.39 4.45 -19.11
C GLY A 249 14.66 5.04 -17.71
N GLN A 250 13.68 5.04 -16.80
CA GLN A 250 13.85 5.60 -15.44
C GLN A 250 14.92 4.88 -14.59
N LYS A 251 15.43 3.74 -15.05
CA LYS A 251 16.50 2.98 -14.39
C LYS A 251 17.83 3.03 -15.15
N GLY A 252 17.95 3.95 -16.09
CA GLY A 252 19.14 4.15 -16.92
C GLY A 252 19.10 3.36 -18.23
N GLU A 253 19.90 3.82 -19.16
CA GLU A 253 19.96 3.29 -20.54
C GLU A 253 20.38 1.82 -20.60
N GLU A 254 21.31 1.40 -19.75
CA GLU A 254 21.78 0.02 -19.67
C GLU A 254 20.63 -0.94 -19.33
N GLN A 255 19.83 -0.61 -18.30
CA GLN A 255 18.69 -1.44 -17.94
C GLN A 255 17.57 -1.39 -18.99
N GLN A 256 17.41 -0.26 -19.66
CA GLN A 256 16.45 -0.13 -20.76
C GLN A 256 16.86 -1.02 -21.95
N ALA A 257 18.13 -1.00 -22.32
CA ALA A 257 18.65 -1.87 -23.39
C ALA A 257 18.52 -3.37 -23.05
N ALA A 258 18.83 -3.74 -21.80
CA ALA A 258 18.63 -5.10 -21.32
C ALA A 258 17.16 -5.53 -21.34
N ALA A 259 16.24 -4.66 -20.92
CA ALA A 259 14.82 -4.94 -20.91
C ALA A 259 14.24 -5.24 -22.30
N LYS A 260 14.78 -4.63 -23.35
CA LYS A 260 14.38 -4.87 -24.75
C LYS A 260 14.73 -6.29 -25.26
N LYS A 261 15.63 -7.01 -24.58
CA LYS A 261 16.04 -8.40 -24.92
C LYS A 261 15.15 -9.46 -24.27
N VAL A 262 14.15 -9.07 -23.47
CA VAL A 262 13.35 -9.98 -22.67
C VAL A 262 11.87 -9.74 -22.93
N LEU A 263 11.11 -10.82 -23.07
CA LEU A 263 9.66 -10.74 -23.26
C LEU A 263 8.90 -11.27 -22.04
N PRO A 264 7.72 -10.67 -21.72
CA PRO A 264 6.84 -11.19 -20.69
C PRO A 264 6.05 -12.40 -21.20
N PHE A 265 5.82 -13.36 -20.31
CA PHE A 265 4.91 -14.47 -20.52
C PHE A 265 3.97 -14.62 -19.32
N PHE A 266 2.68 -14.71 -19.59
CA PHE A 266 1.61 -14.84 -18.60
C PHE A 266 1.17 -16.31 -18.51
N PRO A 267 1.61 -17.07 -17.50
CA PRO A 267 1.24 -18.46 -17.35
C PRO A 267 -0.20 -18.67 -16.90
N ASN A 268 -0.74 -19.89 -17.02
CA ASN A 268 -2.06 -20.32 -16.56
C ASN A 268 -3.24 -19.52 -17.14
N GLN A 269 -3.09 -18.88 -18.31
CA GLN A 269 -4.16 -18.15 -18.96
C GLN A 269 -5.27 -19.12 -19.44
N GLY A 270 -6.53 -18.72 -19.24
CA GLY A 270 -7.71 -19.53 -19.59
C GLY A 270 -8.16 -20.53 -18.51
N ASP A 271 -7.32 -20.76 -17.49
CA ASP A 271 -7.64 -21.61 -16.35
C ASP A 271 -7.78 -20.76 -15.08
N ARG A 272 -6.66 -20.55 -14.38
CA ARG A 272 -6.65 -19.80 -13.10
C ARG A 272 -6.18 -18.36 -13.26
N GLY A 273 -5.66 -18.05 -14.43
CA GLY A 273 -5.12 -16.75 -14.76
C GLY A 273 -3.88 -16.35 -13.96
N THR A 274 -3.42 -15.17 -14.20
CA THR A 274 -2.29 -14.56 -13.48
C THR A 274 -2.73 -13.32 -12.75
#